data_e5aff05ba7675d8425fc7482a845f35a
#
_entry.id   e5aff05ba7675d8425fc7482a845f35a
#
_cell.length_a   1.000
_cell.length_b   1.000
_cell.length_c   1.000
_cell.angle_alpha   90.00
_cell.angle_beta   90.00
_cell.angle_gamma   90.00
#
_symmetry.space_group_name_H-M   'P 1'
#
loop_
_entity.id
_entity.type
_entity.pdbx_description
1 polymer ?
#
loop_
_entity_poly.entity_id
_entity_poly.type
_entity_poly.pdbx_seq_one_letter_code
_entity_poly.pdbx_strand_id
1 'polypeptide(L)'
;MNPSRNLFLIGPTGAGKTSVGRRLAAHYGLAFVDLDHEIERRTGTDVATVFAVEGEVGFRRRESTLLAELSAGDGVLLVTGAGAVLAADNRALLATRGYVLWLQAGIEQQLERLAHDHQRPLLAGTDRRTRLEAMATIREPLYSETADLALPATHGIATTCSQAIALIDRHWQRHSLPTPSPAA
;
A
#
# COMPACT_ATOMS: atom_id res chain seq x y z
N MET A 1 -5.17 -16.22 11.27
CA MET A 1 -4.66 -15.19 12.19
C MET A 1 -3.21 -14.98 11.83
N ASN A 2 -2.84 -13.80 11.32
CA ASN A 2 -1.49 -13.52 10.84
C ASN A 2 -0.64 -12.93 12.00
N PRO A 3 0.36 -13.67 12.54
CA PRO A 3 1.16 -13.21 13.69
C PRO A 3 2.27 -12.21 13.29
N SER A 4 2.29 -11.78 12.05
CA SER A 4 3.34 -10.90 11.53
C SER A 4 3.41 -9.55 12.28
N ARG A 5 4.60 -9.00 12.36
CA ARG A 5 4.88 -7.68 12.95
C ARG A 5 4.80 -6.54 11.94
N ASN A 6 4.53 -6.86 10.68
CA ASN A 6 4.42 -5.88 9.60
C ASN A 6 2.96 -5.57 9.29
N LEU A 7 2.70 -4.33 8.90
CA LEU A 7 1.41 -3.88 8.42
C LEU A 7 1.57 -3.39 6.97
N PHE A 8 0.80 -3.95 6.06
CA PHE A 8 0.84 -3.57 4.65
C PHE A 8 -0.44 -2.87 4.24
N LEU A 9 -0.32 -1.77 3.51
CA LEU A 9 -1.45 -1.05 2.94
C LEU A 9 -1.48 -1.25 1.44
N ILE A 10 -2.56 -1.86 0.95
CA ILE A 10 -2.86 -2.05 -0.46
C ILE A 10 -4.12 -1.27 -0.86
N GLY A 11 -4.37 -1.12 -2.16
CA GLY A 11 -5.57 -0.47 -2.68
C GLY A 11 -5.29 0.44 -3.87
N PRO A 12 -6.35 1.00 -4.47
CA PRO A 12 -6.23 1.77 -5.70
C PRO A 12 -5.47 3.09 -5.50
N THR A 13 -5.09 3.69 -6.62
CA THR A 13 -4.55 5.05 -6.61
C THR A 13 -5.60 6.03 -6.08
N GLY A 14 -5.18 7.07 -5.36
CA GLY A 14 -6.12 8.02 -4.73
C GLY A 14 -6.86 7.49 -3.48
N ALA A 15 -6.63 6.25 -3.03
CA ALA A 15 -7.24 5.73 -1.80
C ALA A 15 -6.73 6.41 -0.51
N GLY A 16 -5.62 7.14 -0.57
CA GLY A 16 -5.05 7.82 0.60
C GLY A 16 -4.08 6.98 1.41
N LYS A 17 -3.55 5.89 0.85
CA LYS A 17 -2.65 4.95 1.51
C LYS A 17 -1.48 5.61 2.22
N THR A 18 -0.75 6.49 1.55
CA THR A 18 0.42 7.19 2.11
C THR A 18 0.06 8.01 3.35
N SER A 19 -1.04 8.78 3.29
CA SER A 19 -1.48 9.64 4.40
C SER A 19 -2.00 8.84 5.59
N VAL A 20 -2.78 7.78 5.34
CA VAL A 20 -3.28 6.86 6.36
C VAL A 20 -2.12 6.05 6.92
N GLY A 21 -1.24 5.53 6.06
CA GLY A 21 -0.08 4.73 6.44
C GLY A 21 0.86 5.45 7.40
N ARG A 22 1.19 6.73 7.14
CA ARG A 22 2.04 7.53 8.06
C ARG A 22 1.44 7.62 9.47
N ARG A 23 0.13 7.82 9.58
CA ARG A 23 -0.55 7.91 10.89
C ARG A 23 -0.63 6.56 11.59
N LEU A 24 -0.92 5.49 10.85
CA LEU A 24 -0.93 4.14 11.42
C LEU A 24 0.48 3.72 11.86
N ALA A 25 1.51 4.02 11.07
CA ALA A 25 2.89 3.74 11.44
C ALA A 25 3.29 4.42 12.75
N ALA A 26 2.96 5.71 12.90
CA ALA A 26 3.19 6.45 14.14
C ALA A 26 2.41 5.86 15.32
N HIS A 27 1.14 5.47 15.12
CA HIS A 27 0.31 4.87 16.16
C HIS A 27 0.86 3.52 16.64
N TYR A 28 1.30 2.67 15.73
CA TYR A 28 1.81 1.34 16.07
C TYR A 28 3.31 1.28 16.33
N GLY A 29 4.03 2.41 16.24
CA GLY A 29 5.48 2.45 16.39
C GLY A 29 6.22 1.65 15.33
N LEU A 30 5.72 1.66 14.06
CA LEU A 30 6.31 0.97 12.92
C LEU A 30 7.16 1.93 12.09
N ALA A 31 8.22 1.41 11.46
CA ALA A 31 8.94 2.16 10.44
C ALA A 31 8.04 2.36 9.20
N PHE A 32 7.82 3.61 8.81
CA PHE A 32 7.00 3.92 7.64
C PHE A 32 7.81 3.85 6.36
N VAL A 33 7.33 3.07 5.38
CA VAL A 33 7.91 2.98 4.04
C VAL A 33 6.80 3.09 3.00
N ASP A 34 6.98 3.97 2.02
CA ASP A 34 6.17 4.06 0.81
C ASP A 34 7.00 3.53 -0.37
N LEU A 35 6.50 2.49 -1.03
CA LEU A 35 7.26 1.77 -2.05
C LEU A 35 7.57 2.64 -3.27
N ASP A 36 6.61 3.49 -3.69
CA ASP A 36 6.82 4.42 -4.80
C ASP A 36 7.95 5.43 -4.46
N HIS A 37 7.91 6.01 -3.25
CA HIS A 37 8.97 6.92 -2.78
C HIS A 37 10.33 6.23 -2.64
N GLU A 38 10.36 4.97 -2.22
CA GLU A 38 11.63 4.23 -2.11
C GLU A 38 12.23 3.92 -3.47
N ILE A 39 11.39 3.64 -4.49
CA ILE A 39 11.85 3.54 -5.89
C ILE A 39 12.48 4.86 -6.34
N GLU A 40 11.80 5.99 -6.12
CA GLU A 40 12.31 7.32 -6.48
C GLU A 40 13.63 7.63 -5.78
N ARG A 41 13.73 7.36 -4.49
CA ARG A 41 14.94 7.56 -3.71
C ARG A 41 16.14 6.75 -4.26
N ARG A 42 15.91 5.50 -4.68
CA ARG A 42 16.98 4.62 -5.19
C ARG A 42 17.37 4.90 -6.62
N THR A 43 16.40 5.35 -7.43
CA THR A 43 16.68 5.68 -8.85
C THR A 43 17.15 7.12 -9.05
N GLY A 44 16.93 7.99 -8.08
CA GLY A 44 17.22 9.42 -8.19
C GLY A 44 16.28 10.17 -9.13
N THR A 45 15.16 9.56 -9.52
CA THR A 45 14.18 10.16 -10.43
C THR A 45 12.75 9.75 -10.03
N ASP A 46 11.74 10.42 -10.57
CA ASP A 46 10.34 10.14 -10.29
C ASP A 46 9.84 8.83 -10.96
N VAL A 47 8.75 8.29 -10.44
CA VAL A 47 8.11 7.08 -10.97
C VAL A 47 7.74 7.22 -12.45
N ALA A 48 7.30 8.41 -12.88
CA ALA A 48 6.92 8.65 -14.27
C ALA A 48 8.12 8.49 -15.22
N THR A 49 9.27 8.99 -14.82
CA THR A 49 10.52 8.83 -15.58
C THR A 49 10.99 7.37 -15.62
N VAL A 50 10.89 6.64 -14.50
CA VAL A 50 11.21 5.20 -14.48
C VAL A 50 10.31 4.43 -15.46
N PHE A 51 9.01 4.73 -15.47
CA PHE A 51 8.07 4.15 -16.44
C PHE A 51 8.41 4.50 -17.89
N ALA A 52 8.79 5.75 -18.16
CA ALA A 52 9.14 6.20 -19.52
C ALA A 52 10.39 5.51 -20.05
N VAL A 53 11.38 5.25 -19.18
CA VAL A 53 12.69 4.67 -19.57
C VAL A 53 12.63 3.13 -19.60
N GLU A 54 12.04 2.49 -18.59
CA GLU A 54 12.08 1.04 -18.40
C GLU A 54 10.79 0.32 -18.80
N GLY A 55 9.72 1.08 -19.07
CA GLY A 55 8.38 0.56 -19.30
C GLY A 55 7.74 -0.04 -18.04
N GLU A 56 6.52 -0.51 -18.17
CA GLU A 56 5.80 -1.13 -17.04
C GLU A 56 6.53 -2.37 -16.52
N VAL A 57 7.07 -3.20 -17.39
CA VAL A 57 7.77 -4.44 -17.01
C VAL A 57 8.99 -4.16 -16.15
N GLY A 58 9.81 -3.16 -16.52
CA GLY A 58 10.97 -2.75 -15.74
C GLY A 58 10.58 -2.21 -14.37
N PHE A 59 9.57 -1.32 -14.34
CA PHE A 59 9.03 -0.79 -13.09
C PHE A 59 8.52 -1.91 -12.16
N ARG A 60 7.70 -2.85 -12.66
CA ARG A 60 7.16 -3.96 -11.87
C ARG A 60 8.25 -4.86 -11.29
N ARG A 61 9.33 -5.07 -12.02
CA ARG A 61 10.50 -5.82 -11.50
C ARG A 61 11.12 -5.10 -10.31
N ARG A 62 11.31 -3.77 -10.40
CA ARG A 62 11.82 -2.97 -9.29
C ARG A 62 10.90 -3.01 -8.09
N GLU A 63 9.61 -2.79 -8.33
CA GLU A 63 8.57 -2.83 -7.31
C GLU A 63 8.59 -4.17 -6.54
N SER A 64 8.62 -5.31 -7.26
CA SER A 64 8.66 -6.64 -6.64
C SER A 64 9.96 -6.91 -5.88
N THR A 65 11.11 -6.50 -6.43
CA THR A 65 12.40 -6.65 -5.75
C THR A 65 12.43 -5.87 -4.43
N LEU A 66 11.97 -4.62 -4.46
CA LEU A 66 11.92 -3.77 -3.26
C LEU A 66 10.91 -4.27 -2.24
N LEU A 67 9.74 -4.72 -2.68
CA LEU A 67 8.74 -5.33 -1.81
C LEU A 67 9.34 -6.53 -1.06
N ALA A 68 10.03 -7.42 -1.78
CA ALA A 68 10.66 -8.60 -1.20
C ALA A 68 11.72 -8.23 -0.15
N GLU A 69 12.55 -7.24 -0.46
CA GLU A 69 13.61 -6.74 0.43
C GLU A 69 13.03 -6.09 1.69
N LEU A 70 12.13 -5.11 1.51
CA LEU A 70 11.60 -4.28 2.59
C LEU A 70 10.64 -5.04 3.51
N SER A 71 10.00 -6.10 3.01
CA SER A 71 9.13 -6.97 3.80
C SER A 71 9.85 -8.13 4.50
N ALA A 72 11.16 -8.29 4.29
CA ALA A 72 11.93 -9.39 4.87
C ALA A 72 12.18 -9.23 6.38
N GLY A 73 12.20 -7.99 6.88
CA GLY A 73 12.34 -7.68 8.29
C GLY A 73 11.01 -7.53 9.00
N ASP A 74 11.07 -7.17 10.27
CA ASP A 74 9.92 -6.94 11.15
C ASP A 74 9.76 -5.45 11.48
N GLY A 75 8.53 -5.05 11.85
CA GLY A 75 8.26 -3.72 12.39
C GLY A 75 8.11 -2.63 11.34
N VAL A 76 7.75 -2.98 10.11
CA VAL A 76 7.51 -2.02 9.04
C VAL A 76 6.02 -1.85 8.75
N LEU A 77 5.60 -0.62 8.49
CA LEU A 77 4.38 -0.33 7.76
C LEU A 77 4.76 0.04 6.33
N LEU A 78 4.39 -0.83 5.38
CA LEU A 78 4.69 -0.66 3.97
C LEU A 78 3.44 -0.29 3.18
N VAL A 79 3.49 0.84 2.48
CA VAL A 79 2.47 1.25 1.50
C VAL A 79 2.92 0.80 0.12
N THR A 80 2.08 0.03 -0.58
CA THR A 80 2.38 -0.45 -1.93
C THR A 80 1.88 0.49 -3.02
N GLY A 81 2.48 0.42 -4.19
CA GLY A 81 1.87 0.93 -5.43
C GLY A 81 0.55 0.19 -5.72
N ALA A 82 -0.37 0.87 -6.41
CA ALA A 82 -1.70 0.30 -6.71
C ALA A 82 -1.64 -0.96 -7.61
N GLY A 83 -0.55 -1.18 -8.32
CA GLY A 83 -0.36 -2.33 -9.21
C GLY A 83 0.46 -3.45 -8.61
N ALA A 84 0.97 -3.31 -7.39
CA ALA A 84 1.82 -4.34 -6.76
C ALA A 84 1.13 -5.71 -6.64
N VAL A 85 -0.20 -5.72 -6.47
CA VAL A 85 -1.01 -6.96 -6.38
C VAL A 85 -1.15 -7.71 -7.71
N LEU A 86 -0.75 -7.14 -8.84
CA LEU A 86 -0.81 -7.81 -10.13
C LEU A 86 0.14 -9.03 -10.19
N ALA A 87 1.29 -8.96 -9.54
CA ALA A 87 2.23 -10.06 -9.45
C ALA A 87 1.80 -11.05 -8.34
N ALA A 88 1.65 -12.33 -8.69
CA ALA A 88 1.29 -13.39 -7.75
C ALA A 88 2.30 -13.53 -6.60
N ASP A 89 3.60 -13.41 -6.92
CA ASP A 89 4.67 -13.48 -5.92
C ASP A 89 4.56 -12.32 -4.90
N ASN A 90 4.19 -11.13 -5.34
CA ASN A 90 3.95 -10.01 -4.43
C ASN A 90 2.78 -10.30 -3.48
N ARG A 91 1.66 -10.85 -4.00
CA ARG A 91 0.52 -11.24 -3.15
C ARG A 91 0.91 -12.28 -2.11
N ALA A 92 1.69 -13.30 -2.52
CA ALA A 92 2.20 -14.30 -1.60
C ALA A 92 3.11 -13.71 -0.51
N LEU A 93 4.00 -12.79 -0.85
CA LEU A 93 4.84 -12.09 0.12
C LEU A 93 4.00 -11.25 1.11
N LEU A 94 3.04 -10.48 0.59
CA LEU A 94 2.17 -9.66 1.43
C LEU A 94 1.37 -10.55 2.41
N ALA A 95 0.73 -11.60 1.93
CA ALA A 95 -0.09 -12.49 2.75
C ALA A 95 0.72 -13.26 3.82
N THR A 96 2.00 -13.55 3.57
CA THR A 96 2.83 -14.35 4.49
C THR A 96 3.69 -13.52 5.44
N ARG A 97 3.99 -12.26 5.11
CA ARG A 97 4.95 -11.44 5.85
C ARG A 97 4.34 -10.26 6.60
N GLY A 98 3.04 -9.98 6.44
CA GLY A 98 2.39 -8.85 7.09
C GLY A 98 0.89 -9.03 7.23
N TYR A 99 0.27 -8.21 8.08
CA TYR A 99 -1.16 -8.02 8.12
C TYR A 99 -1.55 -7.02 7.02
N VAL A 100 -2.46 -7.40 6.15
CA VAL A 100 -2.76 -6.64 4.93
C VAL A 100 -4.07 -5.87 5.08
N LEU A 101 -3.98 -4.54 5.08
CA LEU A 101 -5.13 -3.64 5.05
C LEU A 101 -5.37 -3.14 3.62
N TRP A 102 -6.53 -3.44 3.07
CA TRP A 102 -7.00 -2.86 1.81
C TRP A 102 -7.81 -1.59 2.06
N LEU A 103 -7.30 -0.44 1.66
CA LEU A 103 -8.04 0.82 1.62
C LEU A 103 -8.83 0.89 0.31
N GLN A 104 -10.16 0.83 0.41
CA GLN A 104 -11.07 0.90 -0.72
C GLN A 104 -11.40 2.35 -1.06
N ALA A 105 -11.43 2.67 -2.36
CA ALA A 105 -11.88 3.97 -2.85
C ALA A 105 -12.67 3.77 -4.14
N GLY A 106 -13.89 4.27 -4.19
CA GLY A 106 -14.71 4.25 -5.41
C GLY A 106 -14.17 5.16 -6.51
N ILE A 107 -14.61 4.93 -7.75
CA ILE A 107 -14.11 5.67 -8.94
C ILE A 107 -14.29 7.18 -8.79
N GLU A 108 -15.45 7.65 -8.30
CA GLU A 108 -15.71 9.09 -8.10
C GLU A 108 -14.69 9.71 -7.14
N GLN A 109 -14.43 9.03 -6.04
CA GLN A 109 -13.48 9.49 -5.04
C GLN A 109 -12.02 9.50 -5.57
N GLN A 110 -11.68 8.50 -6.40
CA GLN A 110 -10.38 8.49 -7.09
C GLN A 110 -10.27 9.67 -8.06
N LEU A 111 -11.31 9.92 -8.89
CA LEU A 111 -11.35 11.03 -9.83
C LEU A 111 -11.21 12.38 -9.13
N GLU A 112 -11.94 12.61 -8.04
CA GLU A 112 -11.87 13.83 -7.25
C GLU A 112 -10.45 14.05 -6.69
N ARG A 113 -9.87 13.03 -6.04
CA ARG A 113 -8.54 13.13 -5.41
C ARG A 113 -7.41 13.25 -6.42
N LEU A 114 -7.58 12.71 -7.62
CA LEU A 114 -6.59 12.72 -8.69
C LEU A 114 -6.82 13.88 -9.69
N ALA A 115 -7.79 14.76 -9.46
CA ALA A 115 -8.12 15.86 -10.39
C ALA A 115 -6.89 16.72 -10.73
N HIS A 116 -5.99 16.93 -9.76
CA HIS A 116 -4.78 17.74 -9.90
C HIS A 116 -3.48 16.90 -9.94
N ASP A 117 -3.57 15.57 -9.98
CA ASP A 117 -2.41 14.70 -10.06
C ASP A 117 -2.05 14.41 -11.52
N HIS A 118 -0.89 14.90 -11.94
CA HIS A 118 -0.33 14.71 -13.29
C HIS A 118 0.85 13.71 -13.33
N GLN A 119 1.23 13.15 -12.18
CA GLN A 119 2.42 12.30 -12.03
C GLN A 119 2.15 10.80 -12.24
N ARG A 120 0.96 10.41 -12.72
CA ARG A 120 0.56 9.01 -12.88
C ARG A 120 0.57 8.59 -14.36
N PRO A 121 1.63 7.90 -14.85
CA PRO A 121 1.76 7.53 -16.26
C PRO A 121 0.58 6.74 -16.81
N LEU A 122 0.07 5.78 -16.02
CA LEU A 122 -1.05 4.93 -16.43
C LEU A 122 -2.40 5.65 -16.48
N LEU A 123 -2.50 6.88 -15.94
CA LEU A 123 -3.70 7.72 -15.98
C LEU A 123 -3.55 8.94 -16.89
N ALA A 124 -2.47 9.02 -17.67
CA ALA A 124 -2.26 10.10 -18.64
C ALA A 124 -3.30 10.04 -19.74
N GLY A 125 -3.91 11.19 -20.08
CA GLY A 125 -4.90 11.33 -21.14
C GLY A 125 -6.29 11.75 -20.64
N THR A 126 -7.25 11.86 -21.56
CA THR A 126 -8.57 12.44 -21.31
C THR A 126 -9.60 11.50 -20.70
N ASP A 127 -9.41 10.20 -20.83
CA ASP A 127 -10.37 9.19 -20.36
C ASP A 127 -9.89 8.50 -19.06
N ARG A 128 -9.77 9.28 -17.99
CA ARG A 128 -9.37 8.76 -16.67
C ARG A 128 -10.40 7.81 -16.08
N ARG A 129 -11.70 8.06 -16.29
CA ARG A 129 -12.76 7.22 -15.73
C ARG A 129 -12.66 5.79 -16.25
N THR A 130 -12.72 5.61 -17.55
CA THR A 130 -12.65 4.28 -18.19
C THR A 130 -11.38 3.53 -17.80
N ARG A 131 -10.25 4.24 -17.67
CA ARG A 131 -8.99 3.61 -17.18
C ARG A 131 -9.09 3.15 -15.73
N LEU A 132 -9.66 3.95 -14.84
CA LEU A 132 -9.84 3.58 -13.44
C LEU A 132 -10.81 2.41 -13.30
N GLU A 133 -11.90 2.39 -14.06
CA GLU A 133 -12.87 1.28 -14.09
C GLU A 133 -12.22 -0.02 -14.59
N ALA A 134 -11.45 0.04 -15.68
CA ALA A 134 -10.71 -1.11 -16.19
C ALA A 134 -9.68 -1.63 -15.16
N MET A 135 -8.96 -0.72 -14.49
CA MET A 135 -8.03 -1.10 -13.43
C MET A 135 -8.75 -1.71 -12.22
N ALA A 136 -9.91 -1.17 -11.82
CA ALA A 136 -10.71 -1.70 -10.72
C ALA A 136 -11.19 -3.12 -11.03
N THR A 137 -11.74 -3.36 -12.22
CA THR A 137 -12.20 -4.70 -12.66
C THR A 137 -11.11 -5.77 -12.50
N ILE A 138 -9.85 -5.44 -12.83
CA ILE A 138 -8.73 -6.38 -12.74
C ILE A 138 -8.21 -6.51 -11.30
N ARG A 139 -8.12 -5.39 -10.56
CA ARG A 139 -7.36 -5.34 -9.30
C ARG A 139 -8.19 -5.58 -8.06
N GLU A 140 -9.47 -5.23 -8.05
CA GLU A 140 -10.33 -5.43 -6.88
C GLU A 140 -10.43 -6.88 -6.42
N PRO A 141 -10.58 -7.88 -7.32
CA PRO A 141 -10.52 -9.28 -6.91
C PRO A 141 -9.17 -9.65 -6.25
N LEU A 142 -8.06 -9.10 -6.77
CA LEU A 142 -6.72 -9.36 -6.24
C LEU A 142 -6.49 -8.67 -4.89
N TYR A 143 -7.03 -7.45 -4.70
CA TYR A 143 -7.01 -6.82 -3.37
C TYR A 143 -7.82 -7.64 -2.37
N SER A 144 -9.03 -8.11 -2.77
CA SER A 144 -9.90 -8.91 -1.90
C SER A 144 -9.27 -10.24 -1.50
N GLU A 145 -8.58 -10.91 -2.44
CA GLU A 145 -7.86 -12.16 -2.18
C GLU A 145 -6.68 -11.96 -1.20
N THR A 146 -6.00 -10.81 -1.29
CA THR A 146 -4.75 -10.56 -0.55
C THR A 146 -4.98 -9.98 0.84
N ALA A 147 -6.10 -9.30 1.06
CA ALA A 147 -6.34 -8.51 2.27
C ALA A 147 -6.84 -9.35 3.44
N ASP A 148 -6.28 -9.11 4.63
CA ASP A 148 -6.85 -9.58 5.91
C ASP A 148 -8.03 -8.71 6.36
N LEU A 149 -8.01 -7.43 5.99
CA LEU A 149 -9.04 -6.44 6.33
C LEU A 149 -9.27 -5.48 5.17
N ALA A 150 -10.54 -5.25 4.82
CA ALA A 150 -10.94 -4.21 3.85
C ALA A 150 -11.64 -3.05 4.58
N LEU A 151 -11.26 -1.81 4.26
CA LEU A 151 -11.80 -0.60 4.86
C LEU A 151 -12.16 0.43 3.79
N PRO A 152 -13.42 0.88 3.68
CA PRO A 152 -13.79 2.00 2.83
C PRO A 152 -13.14 3.31 3.30
N ALA A 153 -12.37 3.97 2.43
CA ALA A 153 -11.74 5.26 2.71
C ALA A 153 -12.66 6.44 2.28
N THR A 154 -13.94 6.35 2.62
CA THR A 154 -14.99 7.30 2.19
C THR A 154 -14.99 8.61 2.98
N HIS A 155 -14.43 8.60 4.18
CA HIS A 155 -14.38 9.75 5.07
C HIS A 155 -13.00 10.41 5.02
N GLY A 156 -12.84 11.55 5.71
CA GLY A 156 -11.54 12.22 5.85
C GLY A 156 -10.47 11.31 6.49
N ILE A 157 -9.19 11.63 6.29
CA ILE A 157 -8.06 10.81 6.74
C ILE A 157 -8.13 10.49 8.24
N ALA A 158 -8.55 11.44 9.08
CA ALA A 158 -8.63 11.23 10.52
C ALA A 158 -9.65 10.12 10.88
N THR A 159 -10.85 10.18 10.30
CA THR A 159 -11.90 9.17 10.51
C THR A 159 -11.48 7.80 9.99
N THR A 160 -10.90 7.75 8.79
CA THR A 160 -10.36 6.51 8.21
C THR A 160 -9.30 5.89 9.12
N CYS A 161 -8.38 6.69 9.67
CA CYS A 161 -7.37 6.18 10.61
C CYS A 161 -8.00 5.64 11.90
N SER A 162 -8.96 6.35 12.49
CA SER A 162 -9.63 5.90 13.73
C SER A 162 -10.37 4.57 13.51
N GLN A 163 -11.07 4.44 12.38
CA GLN A 163 -11.74 3.18 12.01
C GLN A 163 -10.73 2.06 11.74
N ALA A 164 -9.64 2.35 11.03
CA ALA A 164 -8.58 1.38 10.77
C ALA A 164 -7.98 0.85 12.09
N ILE A 165 -7.62 1.73 13.02
CA ILE A 165 -7.09 1.36 14.33
C ILE A 165 -8.06 0.45 15.08
N ALA A 166 -9.32 0.87 15.20
CA ALA A 166 -10.33 0.09 15.92
C ALA A 166 -10.55 -1.32 15.34
N LEU A 167 -10.44 -1.48 14.02
CA LEU A 167 -10.58 -2.77 13.36
C LEU A 167 -9.30 -3.59 13.43
N ILE A 168 -8.14 -2.97 13.20
CA ILE A 168 -6.84 -3.64 13.28
C ILE A 168 -6.62 -4.20 14.69
N ASP A 169 -6.90 -3.42 15.74
CA ASP A 169 -6.72 -3.85 17.14
C ASP A 169 -7.58 -5.07 17.51
N ARG A 170 -8.70 -5.28 16.81
CA ARG A 170 -9.57 -6.46 17.02
C ARG A 170 -9.08 -7.70 16.29
N HIS A 171 -8.40 -7.54 15.17
CA HIS A 171 -8.11 -8.63 14.24
C HIS A 171 -6.61 -8.96 14.13
N TRP A 172 -5.74 -7.99 14.39
CA TRP A 172 -4.30 -8.17 14.27
C TRP A 172 -3.66 -8.46 15.63
N GLN A 173 -3.36 -9.71 15.88
CA GLN A 173 -2.63 -10.13 17.08
C GLN A 173 -1.12 -9.94 16.88
N ARG A 174 -0.66 -8.77 17.20
CA ARG A 174 0.75 -8.44 17.22
C ARG A 174 1.46 -9.19 18.34
N HIS A 175 2.44 -10.04 18.04
CA HIS A 175 3.33 -10.59 19.07
C HIS A 175 4.11 -9.43 19.68
N SER A 176 3.88 -9.18 20.96
CA SER A 176 4.67 -8.21 21.71
C SER A 176 6.15 -8.55 21.58
N LEU A 177 6.98 -7.57 21.23
CA LEU A 177 8.42 -7.72 21.40
C LEU A 177 8.68 -8.11 22.87
N PRO A 178 9.54 -9.09 23.15
CA PRO A 178 10.00 -9.24 24.52
C PRO A 178 10.59 -7.91 24.96
N THR A 179 10.06 -7.35 26.04
CA THR A 179 10.64 -6.18 26.71
C THR A 179 12.11 -6.48 26.94
N PRO A 180 13.06 -5.61 26.52
CA PRO A 180 14.45 -5.81 26.88
C PRO A 180 14.52 -5.92 28.41
N SER A 181 15.06 -7.03 28.88
CA SER A 181 15.30 -7.22 30.32
C SER A 181 16.15 -6.05 30.80
N PRO A 182 15.78 -5.35 31.90
CA PRO A 182 16.66 -4.34 32.43
C PRO A 182 17.98 -5.03 32.77
N ALA A 183 19.06 -4.53 32.18
CA ALA A 183 20.40 -5.00 32.46
C ALA A 183 20.66 -4.91 33.95
N ALA A 184 21.00 -6.04 34.56
CA ALA A 184 21.47 -6.13 35.95
C ALA A 184 22.85 -5.53 36.08
#